data_63f3d57f694e00084599aea2db4b4e20
#
_entry.id   63f3d57f694e00084599aea2db4b4e20
#
_cell.length_a   1.000
_cell.length_b   1.000
_cell.length_c   1.000
_cell.angle_alpha   90.00
_cell.angle_beta   90.00
_cell.angle_gamma   90.00
#
_symmetry.space_group_name_H-M   'P 1'
#
loop_
_entity.id
_entity.type
_entity.pdbx_description
1 polymer ?
#
loop_
_entity_poly.entity_id
_entity_poly.type
_entity_poly.pdbx_seq_one_letter_code
_entity_poly.pdbx_strand_id
1 'polypeptide(L)'
;MLEGFQSDFPVCEEGRLVGMLTRTGVLRGLREYGPQVPIHAVMQREFPIASPEDDLFDIQQQMSERGAEVVPVVDAGTFLGLLTRQDLEEAYRLVTAYPALLPRRR
;
A
#
# COMPACT_ATOMS: atom_id res chain seq x y z
N MET A 1 11.54 -6.81 -15.41
CA MET A 1 11.10 -6.65 -14.00
C MET A 1 10.78 -8.02 -13.42
N LEU A 2 11.20 -8.26 -12.21
CA LEU A 2 10.95 -9.53 -11.55
C LEU A 2 9.54 -9.55 -10.96
N GLU A 3 8.77 -10.57 -11.31
CA GLU A 3 7.44 -10.74 -10.76
C GLU A 3 7.52 -11.13 -9.29
N GLY A 4 6.52 -10.73 -8.53
CA GLY A 4 6.42 -11.07 -7.12
C GLY A 4 7.20 -10.18 -6.18
N PHE A 5 7.97 -9.23 -6.71
CA PHE A 5 8.69 -8.28 -5.87
C PHE A 5 7.81 -7.09 -5.54
N GLN A 6 7.73 -6.78 -4.27
CA GLN A 6 7.05 -5.59 -3.81
C GLN A 6 7.83 -4.37 -4.26
N SER A 7 7.15 -3.40 -4.85
CA SER A 7 7.79 -2.19 -5.36
C SER A 7 7.66 -1.00 -4.41
N ASP A 8 6.79 -1.10 -3.42
CA ASP A 8 6.55 -0.04 -2.44
C ASP A 8 6.72 -0.61 -1.04
N PHE A 9 7.42 0.11 -0.20
CA PHE A 9 7.73 -0.35 1.15
C PHE A 9 7.34 0.71 2.17
N PRO A 10 6.67 0.31 3.26
CA PRO A 10 6.40 1.26 4.34
C PRO A 10 7.67 1.53 5.14
N VAL A 11 7.84 2.78 5.53
CA VAL A 11 8.92 3.17 6.41
C VAL A 11 8.31 3.54 7.75
N CYS A 12 8.69 2.81 8.79
CA CYS A 12 8.13 2.99 10.11
C CYS A 12 9.20 3.39 11.11
N GLU A 13 8.78 4.14 12.11
CA GLU A 13 9.62 4.53 13.22
C GLU A 13 8.81 4.30 14.49
N GLU A 14 9.29 3.40 15.32
CA GLU A 14 8.60 2.99 16.55
C GLU A 14 7.15 2.58 16.32
N GLY A 15 6.91 1.80 15.26
CA GLY A 15 5.59 1.30 14.91
C GLY A 15 4.70 2.31 14.18
N ARG A 16 5.14 3.52 14.00
CA ARG A 16 4.38 4.57 13.33
C ARG A 16 4.85 4.73 11.89
N LEU A 17 3.90 4.87 10.99
CA LEU A 17 4.21 5.05 9.59
C LEU A 17 4.68 6.48 9.34
N VAL A 18 5.90 6.63 8.85
CA VAL A 18 6.47 7.95 8.58
C VAL A 18 6.67 8.22 7.09
N GLY A 19 6.63 7.22 6.25
CA GLY A 19 6.80 7.42 4.82
C GLY A 19 6.61 6.15 4.02
N MET A 20 6.60 6.30 2.70
CA MET A 20 6.58 5.18 1.76
C MET A 20 7.78 5.29 0.84
N LEU A 21 8.51 4.21 0.73
CA LEU A 21 9.66 4.13 -0.16
C LEU A 21 9.23 3.42 -1.43
N THR A 22 9.27 4.12 -2.56
CA THR A 22 8.88 3.54 -3.82
C THR A 22 10.12 3.18 -4.64
N ARG A 23 9.94 2.23 -5.56
CA ARG A 23 11.02 1.86 -6.46
C ARG A 23 11.54 3.08 -7.24
N THR A 24 10.63 3.90 -7.75
CA THR A 24 10.98 5.11 -8.48
C THR A 24 11.78 6.07 -7.61
N GLY A 25 11.37 6.22 -6.35
CA GLY A 25 12.09 7.07 -5.40
C GLY A 25 13.50 6.59 -5.14
N VAL A 26 13.67 5.27 -4.95
CA VAL A 26 14.99 4.69 -4.76
C VAL A 26 15.88 4.94 -5.97
N LEU A 27 15.37 4.66 -7.16
CA LEU A 27 16.15 4.84 -8.38
C LEU A 27 16.56 6.29 -8.59
N ARG A 28 15.64 7.21 -8.34
CA ARG A 28 15.93 8.63 -8.47
C ARG A 28 16.97 9.07 -7.43
N GLY A 29 16.81 8.62 -6.20
CA GLY A 29 17.77 8.96 -5.15
C GLY A 29 19.16 8.47 -5.44
N LEU A 30 19.29 7.24 -5.92
CA LEU A 30 20.57 6.68 -6.29
C LEU A 30 21.21 7.46 -7.43
N ARG A 31 20.41 7.89 -8.40
CA ARG A 31 20.91 8.65 -9.55
C ARG A 31 21.36 10.04 -9.16
N GLU A 32 20.60 10.72 -8.31
CA GLU A 32 20.86 12.11 -7.98
C GLU A 32 21.89 12.26 -6.86
N TYR A 33 21.89 11.38 -5.89
CA TYR A 33 22.67 11.52 -4.66
C TYR A 33 23.67 10.39 -4.43
N GLY A 34 23.55 9.28 -5.17
CA GLY A 34 24.43 8.14 -5.00
C GLY A 34 23.96 7.15 -3.95
N PRO A 35 24.70 6.04 -3.77
CA PRO A 35 24.26 4.92 -2.95
C PRO A 35 24.23 5.19 -1.44
N GLN A 36 24.74 6.30 -1.00
CA GLN A 36 24.76 6.64 0.43
C GLN A 36 23.60 7.53 0.84
N VAL A 37 22.65 7.79 -0.08
CA VAL A 37 21.48 8.60 0.25
C VAL A 37 20.65 7.89 1.32
N PRO A 38 20.24 8.59 2.38
CA PRO A 38 19.43 7.96 3.42
C PRO A 38 17.99 7.77 2.95
N ILE A 39 17.31 6.79 3.52
CA ILE A 39 15.94 6.45 3.16
C ILE A 39 15.01 7.66 3.32
N HIS A 40 15.15 8.40 4.43
CA HIS A 40 14.26 9.53 4.69
C HIS A 40 14.35 10.64 3.65
N ALA A 41 15.44 10.69 2.89
CA ALA A 41 15.61 11.71 1.87
C ALA A 41 14.88 11.38 0.57
N VAL A 42 14.54 10.10 0.36
CA VAL A 42 13.92 9.64 -0.88
C VAL A 42 12.52 9.06 -0.69
N MET A 43 12.08 8.87 0.55
CA MET A 43 10.74 8.35 0.79
C MET A 43 9.70 9.43 0.57
N GLN A 44 8.49 9.00 0.19
CA GLN A 44 7.35 9.88 0.07
C GLN A 44 6.74 10.08 1.45
N ARG A 45 6.39 11.32 1.77
CA ARG A 45 5.73 11.65 3.04
C ARG A 45 4.25 11.86 2.89
N GLU A 46 3.78 12.09 1.66
CA GLU A 46 2.36 12.22 1.35
C GLU A 46 1.95 11.06 0.48
N PHE A 47 1.00 10.29 0.96
CA PHE A 47 0.50 9.11 0.27
C PHE A 47 -0.87 8.76 0.85
N PRO A 48 -1.73 8.08 0.09
CA PRO A 48 -3.01 7.64 0.63
C PRO A 48 -2.83 6.59 1.69
N ILE A 49 -3.63 6.69 2.74
CA ILE A 49 -3.67 5.68 3.80
C ILE A 49 -5.10 5.20 3.98
N ALA A 50 -5.25 3.98 4.50
CA ALA A 50 -6.54 3.43 4.85
C ALA A 50 -6.60 3.23 6.35
N SER A 51 -7.80 3.35 6.89
CA SER A 51 -8.11 3.09 8.28
C SER A 51 -8.84 1.75 8.38
N PRO A 52 -8.74 1.03 9.50
CA PRO A 52 -9.54 -0.18 9.69
C PRO A 52 -11.05 0.05 9.57
N GLU A 53 -11.50 1.29 9.75
CA GLU A 53 -12.93 1.64 9.65
C GLU A 53 -13.37 1.89 8.21
N ASP A 54 -12.43 2.03 7.26
CA ASP A 54 -12.78 2.26 5.87
C ASP A 54 -13.31 1.00 5.23
N ASP A 55 -14.28 1.12 4.32
CA ASP A 55 -14.74 -0.06 3.63
C ASP A 55 -13.88 -0.35 2.39
N LEU A 56 -13.85 -1.62 2.01
CA LEU A 56 -12.99 -2.07 0.92
C LEU A 56 -13.37 -1.47 -0.42
N PHE A 57 -14.66 -1.20 -0.64
CA PHE A 57 -15.10 -0.62 -1.90
C PHE A 57 -14.52 0.79 -2.08
N ASP A 58 -14.59 1.61 -1.03
CA ASP A 58 -14.05 2.97 -1.09
C ASP A 58 -12.53 2.96 -1.29
N ILE A 59 -11.84 2.04 -0.62
CA ILE A 59 -10.40 1.92 -0.77
C ILE A 59 -10.04 1.51 -2.19
N GLN A 60 -10.77 0.55 -2.75
CA GLN A 60 -10.54 0.11 -4.13
C GLN A 60 -10.73 1.27 -5.10
N GLN A 61 -11.80 2.07 -4.89
CA GLN A 61 -12.06 3.22 -5.73
C GLN A 61 -10.94 4.24 -5.65
N GLN A 62 -10.47 4.56 -4.46
CA GLN A 62 -9.37 5.49 -4.28
C GLN A 62 -8.10 4.98 -4.97
N MET A 63 -7.80 3.70 -4.84
CA MET A 63 -6.63 3.12 -5.48
C MET A 63 -6.72 3.23 -7.00
N SER A 64 -7.90 2.98 -7.56
CA SER A 64 -8.12 3.08 -9.01
C SER A 64 -7.96 4.52 -9.49
N GLU A 65 -8.53 5.46 -8.78
CA GLU A 65 -8.47 6.87 -9.16
C GLU A 65 -7.06 7.43 -9.11
N ARG A 66 -6.26 6.98 -8.15
CA ARG A 66 -4.89 7.45 -7.97
C ARG A 66 -3.85 6.60 -8.68
N GLY A 67 -4.27 5.50 -9.28
CA GLY A 67 -3.33 4.53 -9.85
C GLY A 67 -2.43 3.89 -8.81
N ALA A 68 -2.89 3.79 -7.58
CA ALA A 68 -2.10 3.22 -6.50
C ALA A 68 -2.18 1.71 -6.51
N GLU A 69 -1.03 1.06 -6.34
CA GLU A 69 -0.95 -0.39 -6.25
C GLU A 69 -0.97 -0.88 -4.82
N VAL A 70 -0.63 -0.02 -3.89
CA VAL A 70 -0.49 -0.36 -2.47
C VAL A 70 -1.00 0.79 -1.63
N VAL A 71 -1.71 0.46 -0.55
CA VAL A 71 -2.16 1.45 0.42
C VAL A 71 -1.83 0.91 1.82
N PRO A 72 -1.11 1.67 2.64
CA PRO A 72 -0.86 1.26 4.01
C PRO A 72 -2.11 1.45 4.87
N VAL A 73 -2.35 0.50 5.75
CA VAL A 73 -3.44 0.55 6.72
C VAL A 73 -2.87 1.04 8.03
N VAL A 74 -3.44 2.12 8.54
CA VAL A 74 -2.92 2.82 9.71
C VAL A 74 -4.07 3.09 10.68
N ASP A 75 -3.84 2.84 11.95
CA ASP A 75 -4.79 3.14 13.01
C ASP A 75 -4.14 4.06 14.03
N ALA A 76 -4.62 5.30 14.09
CA ALA A 76 -4.09 6.33 14.98
C ALA A 76 -2.57 6.49 14.85
N GLY A 77 -2.07 6.41 13.62
CA GLY A 77 -0.64 6.54 13.34
C GLY A 77 0.12 5.23 13.39
N THR A 78 -0.43 4.19 13.98
CA THR A 78 0.24 2.90 14.06
C THR A 78 0.04 2.13 12.76
N PHE A 79 1.14 1.66 12.20
CA PHE A 79 1.09 0.89 10.97
C PHE A 79 0.60 -0.54 11.26
N LEU A 80 -0.42 -0.98 10.53
CA LEU A 80 -1.00 -2.31 10.70
C LEU A 80 -0.62 -3.27 9.57
N GLY A 81 -0.47 -2.78 8.37
CA GLY A 81 -0.14 -3.63 7.23
C GLY A 81 -0.36 -2.93 5.91
N LEU A 82 -0.10 -3.65 4.83
CA LEU A 82 -0.31 -3.14 3.48
C LEU A 82 -1.49 -3.84 2.82
N LEU A 83 -2.26 -3.05 2.09
CA LEU A 83 -3.32 -3.57 1.25
C LEU A 83 -2.92 -3.34 -0.20
N THR A 84 -2.85 -4.42 -0.98
CA THR A 84 -2.46 -4.31 -2.38
C THR A 84 -3.67 -4.42 -3.28
N ARG A 85 -3.62 -3.74 -4.43
CA ARG A 85 -4.69 -3.84 -5.42
C ARG A 85 -4.83 -5.26 -5.93
N GLN A 86 -3.70 -5.94 -6.10
CA GLN A 86 -3.71 -7.33 -6.56
C GLN A 86 -4.46 -8.24 -5.60
N ASP A 87 -4.23 -8.09 -4.29
CA ASP A 87 -4.93 -8.89 -3.29
C ASP A 87 -6.43 -8.61 -3.28
N LEU A 88 -6.81 -7.34 -3.44
CA LEU A 88 -8.23 -6.98 -3.53
C LEU A 88 -8.89 -7.61 -4.75
N GLU A 89 -8.25 -7.53 -5.91
CA GLU A 89 -8.78 -8.11 -7.14
C GLU A 89 -8.93 -9.63 -7.02
N GLU A 90 -7.96 -10.28 -6.40
CA GLU A 90 -8.02 -11.72 -6.19
C GLU A 90 -9.16 -12.09 -5.25
N ALA A 91 -9.33 -11.34 -4.16
CA ALA A 91 -10.43 -11.57 -3.22
C ALA A 91 -11.79 -11.41 -3.91
N TYR A 92 -11.95 -10.38 -4.75
CA TYR A 92 -13.18 -10.20 -5.50
C TYR A 92 -13.46 -11.36 -6.45
N ARG A 93 -12.42 -11.87 -7.12
CA ARG A 93 -12.59 -13.03 -7.98
C ARG A 93 -13.05 -14.26 -7.20
N LEU A 94 -12.49 -14.46 -6.00
CA LEU A 94 -12.86 -15.59 -5.16
C LEU A 94 -14.33 -15.52 -4.74
N VAL A 95 -14.80 -14.38 -4.27
CA VAL A 95 -16.18 -14.26 -3.83
C VAL A 95 -17.16 -14.29 -5.00
N THR A 96 -16.73 -13.90 -6.21
CA THR A 96 -17.53 -14.00 -7.40
C THR A 96 -17.69 -15.47 -7.81
N ALA A 97 -16.60 -16.25 -7.75
CA ALA A 97 -16.61 -17.66 -8.08
C ALA A 97 -17.30 -18.50 -7.01
N TYR A 98 -17.21 -18.08 -5.76
CA TYR A 98 -17.75 -18.81 -4.62
C TYR A 98 -18.58 -17.89 -3.73
N PRO A 99 -19.82 -17.58 -4.14
CA PRO A 99 -20.65 -16.64 -3.37
C PRO A 99 -20.89 -17.05 -1.90
N ALA A 100 -20.73 -18.35 -1.62
CA ALA A 100 -20.89 -18.82 -0.24
C ALA A 100 -19.84 -18.25 0.72
N LEU A 101 -18.75 -17.68 0.20
CA LEU A 101 -17.73 -17.01 1.03
C LEU A 101 -18.21 -15.68 1.57
N LEU A 102 -19.26 -15.09 0.96
CA LEU A 102 -19.80 -13.84 1.43
C LEU A 102 -20.58 -14.04 2.72
N PRO A 103 -20.46 -13.10 3.67
CA PRO A 103 -21.25 -13.21 4.90
C PRO A 103 -22.73 -13.05 4.59
N ARG A 104 -23.55 -13.71 5.39
CA ARG A 104 -25.00 -13.58 5.26
C ARG A 104 -25.41 -12.21 5.77
N ARG A 105 -26.28 -11.56 5.03
CA ARG A 105 -26.93 -10.35 5.48
C ARG A 105 -28.07 -10.72 6.42
N ARG A 106 -28.25 -9.91 7.42
CA ARG A 106 -29.37 -10.06 8.35
C ARG A 106 -30.51 -9.15 7.95
#